data_23f00a27137576850d03ddd960fb73ff
#
_entry.id   23f00a27137576850d03ddd960fb73ff
#
_cell.length_a   1.000
_cell.length_b   1.000
_cell.length_c   1.000
_cell.angle_alpha   90.00
_cell.angle_beta   90.00
_cell.angle_gamma   90.00
#
_symmetry.space_group_name_H-M   'P 1'
#
loop_
_entity.id
_entity.type
_entity.pdbx_description
1 polymer ?
#
loop_
_entity_poly.entity_id
_entity_poly.type
_entity_poly.pdbx_seq_one_letter_code
_entity_poly.pdbx_strand_id
1 'polypeptide(L)'
;LDLVLEQARLALRPGGVLFYDTVNRTLLARLVYLVVFQGLPLTRIMPPGRYAASRLRGPGELGEALARHGLRNEDVCDFKPRNPASLLKAVLARRRGAITDEQIPPIVDFVRVPDGSPLVTYLGYARKV
;
A
#
# COMPACT_ATOMS: atom_id res chain seq x y z
N LEU A 1 -5.68 13.61 0.18
CA LEU A 1 -6.51 12.48 0.59
C LEU A 1 -7.98 12.87 0.63
N ASP A 2 -8.34 13.92 1.34
CA ASP A 2 -9.74 14.31 1.56
C ASP A 2 -10.52 14.50 0.25
N LEU A 3 -9.94 15.21 -0.73
CA LEU A 3 -10.57 15.37 -2.04
C LEU A 3 -10.84 14.01 -2.74
N VAL A 4 -9.90 13.06 -2.64
CA VAL A 4 -10.07 11.73 -3.24
C VAL A 4 -11.21 10.97 -2.55
N LEU A 5 -11.27 11.01 -1.23
CA LEU A 5 -12.33 10.34 -0.46
C LEU A 5 -13.70 10.96 -0.71
N GLU A 6 -13.77 12.27 -0.85
CA GLU A 6 -15.01 12.97 -1.19
C GLU A 6 -15.49 12.56 -2.59
N GLN A 7 -14.62 12.57 -3.59
CA GLN A 7 -14.98 12.14 -4.95
C GLN A 7 -15.38 10.66 -4.99
N ALA A 8 -14.69 9.79 -4.27
CA ALA A 8 -15.08 8.39 -4.13
C ALA A 8 -16.47 8.25 -3.51
N ARG A 9 -16.75 9.00 -2.44
CA ARG A 9 -18.08 9.03 -1.81
C ARG A 9 -19.18 9.47 -2.78
N LEU A 10 -18.91 10.51 -3.57
CA LEU A 10 -19.87 11.01 -4.55
C LEU A 10 -20.15 9.99 -5.67
N ALA A 11 -19.12 9.29 -6.13
CA ALA A 11 -19.23 8.28 -7.17
C ALA A 11 -19.97 7.00 -6.71
N LEU A 12 -19.89 6.69 -5.43
CA LEU A 12 -20.55 5.49 -4.88
C LEU A 12 -22.04 5.72 -4.63
N ARG A 13 -22.87 4.75 -4.97
CA ARG A 13 -24.26 4.67 -4.50
C ARG A 13 -24.30 4.33 -3.01
N PRO A 14 -25.41 4.61 -2.29
CA PRO A 14 -25.58 4.18 -0.91
C PRO A 14 -25.30 2.68 -0.76
N GLY A 15 -24.52 2.30 0.27
CA GLY A 15 -24.06 0.92 0.47
C GLY A 15 -22.92 0.47 -0.46
N GLY A 16 -22.52 1.30 -1.41
CA GLY A 16 -21.40 1.01 -2.33
C GLY A 16 -20.07 0.85 -1.57
N VAL A 17 -19.15 0.10 -2.15
CA VAL A 17 -17.88 -0.29 -1.52
C VAL A 17 -16.71 0.37 -2.22
N LEU A 18 -15.82 0.93 -1.43
CA LEU A 18 -14.51 1.43 -1.83
C LEU A 18 -13.44 0.44 -1.35
N PHE A 19 -12.71 -0.17 -2.28
CA PHE A 19 -11.50 -0.91 -1.95
C PHE A 19 -10.29 0.02 -2.04
N TYR A 20 -9.34 -0.16 -1.13
CA TYR A 20 -8.12 0.64 -1.12
C TYR A 20 -6.91 -0.21 -0.73
N ASP A 21 -5.76 0.21 -1.24
CA ASP A 21 -4.44 -0.23 -0.79
C ASP A 21 -3.60 0.98 -0.45
N THR A 22 -2.72 0.86 0.52
CA THR A 22 -1.85 1.96 0.91
C THR A 22 -0.64 1.48 1.72
N VAL A 23 0.32 2.40 1.86
CA VAL A 23 1.55 2.17 2.63
C VAL A 23 1.37 2.74 4.03
N ASN A 24 1.69 1.93 5.03
CA ASN A 24 1.62 2.30 6.43
C ASN A 24 2.71 3.34 6.79
N ARG A 25 2.56 3.99 7.94
CA ARG A 25 3.50 5.01 8.47
C ARG A 25 4.56 4.42 9.41
N THR A 26 4.72 3.11 9.48
CA THR A 26 5.74 2.47 10.34
C THR A 26 7.16 2.81 9.90
N LEU A 27 8.12 2.66 10.80
CA LEU A 27 9.54 2.83 10.47
C LEU A 27 9.98 1.86 9.38
N LEU A 28 9.48 0.62 9.41
CA LEU A 28 9.76 -0.38 8.39
C LEU A 28 9.21 0.03 7.01
N ALA A 29 7.97 0.53 6.96
CA ALA A 29 7.37 1.03 5.72
C ALA A 29 8.16 2.21 5.13
N ARG A 30 8.59 3.14 5.98
CA ARG A 30 9.46 4.26 5.57
C ARG A 30 10.78 3.76 5.01
N LEU A 31 11.45 2.83 5.71
CA LEU A 31 12.70 2.25 5.24
C LEU A 31 12.53 1.59 3.88
N VAL A 32 11.53 0.73 3.72
CA VAL A 32 11.30 -0.01 2.47
C VAL A 32 10.97 0.94 1.31
N TYR A 33 10.00 1.82 1.47
CA TYR A 33 9.50 2.64 0.36
C TYR A 33 10.34 3.89 0.09
N LEU A 34 10.82 4.58 1.13
CA LEU A 34 11.55 5.82 0.95
C LEU A 34 13.05 5.61 0.71
N VAL A 35 13.62 4.57 1.31
CA VAL A 35 15.06 4.29 1.19
C VAL A 35 15.33 3.20 0.17
N VAL A 36 14.80 1.99 0.38
CA VAL A 36 15.14 0.83 -0.46
C VAL A 36 14.61 1.00 -1.88
N PHE A 37 13.32 1.23 -2.05
CA PHE A 37 12.69 1.26 -3.38
C PHE A 37 12.84 2.58 -4.13
N GLN A 38 13.07 3.67 -3.44
CA GLN A 38 13.12 5.00 -4.03
C GLN A 38 14.48 5.67 -3.94
N GLY A 39 15.21 5.48 -2.82
CA GLY A 39 16.45 6.18 -2.50
C GLY A 39 17.73 5.49 -2.97
N LEU A 40 17.88 4.20 -2.72
CA LEU A 40 19.12 3.48 -3.00
C LEU A 40 19.30 3.13 -4.48
N PRO A 41 20.44 3.46 -5.12
CA PRO A 41 20.65 3.18 -6.54
C PRO A 41 20.53 1.72 -6.93
N LEU A 42 20.98 0.79 -6.06
CA LEU A 42 20.98 -0.65 -6.35
C LEU A 42 19.59 -1.31 -6.26
N THR A 43 18.68 -0.73 -5.51
CA THR A 43 17.35 -1.31 -5.25
C THR A 43 16.21 -0.42 -5.72
N ARG A 44 16.53 0.75 -6.26
CA ARG A 44 15.52 1.71 -6.72
C ARG A 44 14.74 1.18 -7.92
N ILE A 45 13.46 0.88 -7.70
CA ILE A 45 12.51 0.47 -8.74
C ILE A 45 11.38 1.50 -8.92
N MET A 46 11.37 2.56 -8.13
CA MET A 46 10.37 3.64 -8.18
C MET A 46 11.03 4.98 -8.46
N PRO A 47 10.37 5.88 -9.18
CA PRO A 47 10.86 7.24 -9.41
C PRO A 47 11.06 7.99 -8.10
N PRO A 48 12.08 8.86 -8.00
CA PRO A 48 12.25 9.74 -6.85
C PRO A 48 11.01 10.61 -6.62
N GLY A 49 10.64 10.81 -5.34
CA GLY A 49 9.51 11.67 -4.98
C GLY A 49 8.12 11.04 -5.13
N ARG A 50 8.00 9.79 -5.59
CA ARG A 50 6.72 9.09 -5.68
C ARG A 50 6.07 8.90 -4.31
N TYR A 51 6.86 8.54 -3.31
CA TYR A 51 6.43 8.41 -1.92
C TYR A 51 7.10 9.48 -1.07
N ALA A 52 6.35 10.04 -0.14
CA ALA A 52 6.83 10.99 0.86
C ALA A 52 6.31 10.59 2.24
N ALA A 53 7.13 10.73 3.27
CA ALA A 53 6.76 10.35 4.65
C ALA A 53 5.45 11.03 5.12
N SER A 54 5.20 12.26 4.67
CA SER A 54 3.99 13.01 4.97
C SER A 54 2.71 12.45 4.33
N ARG A 55 2.84 11.58 3.34
CA ARG A 55 1.71 10.95 2.61
C ARG A 55 1.40 9.55 3.11
N LEU A 56 2.28 8.94 3.89
CA LEU A 56 2.04 7.63 4.49
C LEU A 56 0.96 7.75 5.56
N ARG A 57 0.04 6.78 5.63
CA ARG A 57 -1.09 6.78 6.56
C ARG A 57 -1.17 5.47 7.31
N GLY A 58 -1.30 5.56 8.64
CA GLY A 58 -1.65 4.40 9.45
C GLY A 58 -3.12 4.01 9.25
N PRO A 59 -3.49 2.74 9.55
CA PRO A 59 -4.88 2.28 9.44
C PRO A 59 -5.88 3.12 10.23
N GLY A 60 -5.51 3.55 11.44
CA GLY A 60 -6.35 4.42 12.26
C GLY A 60 -6.60 5.79 11.62
N GLU A 61 -5.53 6.46 11.15
CA GLU A 61 -5.63 7.76 10.48
C GLU A 61 -6.49 7.69 9.21
N LEU A 62 -6.34 6.60 8.45
CA LEU A 62 -7.15 6.39 7.25
C LEU A 62 -8.61 6.12 7.62
N GLY A 63 -8.86 5.30 8.65
CA GLY A 63 -10.20 5.02 9.15
C GLY A 63 -10.93 6.29 9.58
N GLU A 64 -10.27 7.19 10.30
CA GLU A 64 -10.82 8.49 10.69
C GLU A 64 -11.09 9.38 9.46
N ALA A 65 -10.20 9.40 8.49
CA ALA A 65 -10.40 10.13 7.24
C ALA A 65 -11.60 9.60 6.47
N LEU A 66 -11.74 8.30 6.34
CA LEU A 66 -12.90 7.65 5.71
C LEU A 66 -14.20 8.04 6.43
N ALA A 67 -14.22 7.97 7.77
CA ALA A 67 -15.40 8.30 8.57
C ALA A 67 -15.85 9.76 8.38
N ARG A 68 -14.91 10.72 8.33
CA ARG A 68 -15.22 12.12 8.05
C ARG A 68 -15.92 12.33 6.71
N HIS A 69 -15.69 11.45 5.75
CA HIS A 69 -16.31 11.49 4.43
C HIS A 69 -17.51 10.53 4.28
N GLY A 70 -18.09 10.03 5.38
CA GLY A 70 -19.25 9.14 5.34
C GLY A 70 -18.96 7.77 4.72
N LEU A 71 -17.72 7.30 4.87
CA LEU A 71 -17.27 5.97 4.46
C LEU A 71 -16.90 5.19 5.72
N ARG A 72 -17.66 4.15 6.06
CA ARG A 72 -17.37 3.31 7.21
C ARG A 72 -16.32 2.27 6.81
N ASN A 73 -15.18 2.30 7.48
CA ASN A 73 -14.16 1.27 7.30
C ASN A 73 -14.67 -0.07 7.87
N GLU A 74 -14.66 -1.12 7.05
CA GLU A 74 -15.20 -2.43 7.42
C GLU A 74 -14.08 -3.41 7.79
N ASP A 75 -12.96 -3.36 7.07
CA ASP A 75 -11.87 -4.30 7.29
C ASP A 75 -10.54 -3.73 6.82
N VAL A 76 -9.46 -4.18 7.47
CA VAL A 76 -8.07 -3.91 7.11
C VAL A 76 -7.28 -5.20 7.28
N CYS A 77 -6.52 -5.58 6.28
CA CYS A 77 -5.62 -6.73 6.36
C CYS A 77 -4.21 -6.37 5.93
N ASP A 78 -3.23 -7.05 6.52
CA ASP A 78 -1.83 -6.95 6.12
C ASP A 78 -1.66 -7.53 4.70
N PHE A 79 -0.86 -6.86 3.88
CA PHE A 79 -0.52 -7.30 2.53
C PHE A 79 0.99 -7.29 2.40
N LYS A 80 1.57 -8.47 2.25
CA LYS A 80 3.02 -8.64 2.30
C LYS A 80 3.49 -9.77 1.39
N PRO A 81 4.79 -9.77 0.98
CA PRO A 81 5.37 -10.92 0.32
C PRO A 81 5.34 -12.14 1.25
N ARG A 82 5.02 -13.31 0.69
CA ARG A 82 5.09 -14.57 1.44
C ARG A 82 6.50 -14.81 1.98
N ASN A 83 7.50 -14.50 1.17
CA ASN A 83 8.91 -14.58 1.56
C ASN A 83 9.62 -13.26 1.18
N PRO A 84 10.08 -12.46 2.17
CA PRO A 84 10.80 -11.22 1.93
C PRO A 84 12.06 -11.38 1.07
N ALA A 85 12.74 -12.52 1.14
CA ALA A 85 13.92 -12.80 0.32
C ALA A 85 13.57 -12.89 -1.18
N SER A 86 12.39 -13.40 -1.51
CA SER A 86 11.89 -13.41 -2.90
C SER A 86 11.66 -11.99 -3.44
N LEU A 87 11.15 -11.10 -2.60
CA LEU A 87 11.00 -9.68 -2.96
C LEU A 87 12.36 -9.05 -3.26
N LEU A 88 13.34 -9.24 -2.38
CA LEU A 88 14.69 -8.68 -2.59
C LEU A 88 15.32 -9.22 -3.88
N LYS A 89 15.23 -10.52 -4.13
CA LYS A 89 15.73 -11.13 -5.37
C LYS A 89 15.04 -10.55 -6.60
N ALA A 90 13.72 -10.39 -6.57
CA ALA A 90 12.95 -9.81 -7.67
C ALA A 90 13.35 -8.36 -7.93
N VAL A 91 13.51 -7.55 -6.89
CA VAL A 91 13.96 -6.14 -7.01
C VAL A 91 15.34 -6.05 -7.65
N LEU A 92 16.28 -6.87 -7.21
CA LEU A 92 17.63 -6.91 -7.79
C LEU A 92 17.62 -7.41 -9.26
N ALA A 93 16.82 -8.42 -9.57
CA ALA A 93 16.63 -8.90 -10.94
C ALA A 93 16.02 -7.82 -11.85
N ARG A 94 15.00 -7.13 -11.36
CA ARG A 94 14.38 -6.01 -12.08
C ARG A 94 15.38 -4.87 -12.32
N ARG A 95 16.17 -4.54 -11.33
CA ARG A 95 17.19 -3.48 -11.44
C ARG A 95 18.28 -3.81 -12.47
N ARG A 96 18.63 -5.08 -12.62
CA ARG A 96 19.58 -5.57 -13.64
C ARG A 96 18.95 -5.75 -15.04
N GLY A 97 17.65 -5.53 -15.17
CA GLY A 97 16.93 -5.72 -16.43
C GLY A 97 16.62 -7.18 -16.78
N ALA A 98 16.82 -8.12 -15.82
CA ALA A 98 16.54 -9.54 -16.04
C ALA A 98 15.05 -9.89 -16.04
N ILE A 99 14.22 -9.07 -15.40
CA ILE A 99 12.75 -9.19 -15.37
C ILE A 99 12.09 -7.83 -15.55
N THR A 100 10.81 -7.84 -15.91
CA THR A 100 9.95 -6.65 -16.00
C THR A 100 9.15 -6.44 -14.72
N ASP A 101 8.45 -5.30 -14.60
CA ASP A 101 7.61 -4.99 -13.44
C ASP A 101 6.46 -6.01 -13.31
N GLU A 102 5.88 -6.45 -14.42
CA GLU A 102 4.78 -7.42 -14.47
C GLU A 102 5.18 -8.81 -13.97
N GLN A 103 6.48 -9.12 -14.01
CA GLN A 103 7.02 -10.40 -13.54
C GLN A 103 7.29 -10.43 -12.04
N ILE A 104 7.27 -9.28 -11.35
CA ILE A 104 7.52 -9.19 -9.90
C ILE A 104 6.42 -9.90 -9.09
N PRO A 105 5.11 -9.63 -9.29
CA PRO A 105 4.06 -10.21 -8.46
C PRO A 105 4.05 -11.74 -8.40
N PRO A 106 4.14 -12.47 -9.54
CA PRO A 106 4.13 -13.93 -9.50
C PRO A 106 5.39 -14.53 -8.83
N ILE A 107 6.54 -13.84 -8.90
CA ILE A 107 7.78 -14.29 -8.26
C ILE A 107 7.72 -14.09 -6.75
N VAL A 108 7.15 -12.96 -6.32
CA VAL A 108 7.12 -12.57 -4.90
C VAL A 108 6.02 -13.29 -4.14
N ASP A 109 4.90 -13.63 -4.79
CA ASP A 109 3.75 -14.28 -4.17
C ASP A 109 3.24 -13.46 -2.96
N PHE A 110 2.60 -12.33 -3.24
CA PHE A 110 2.00 -11.51 -2.19
C PHE A 110 0.79 -12.19 -1.57
N VAL A 111 0.69 -12.11 -0.25
CA VAL A 111 -0.39 -12.72 0.53
C VAL A 111 -1.12 -11.68 1.37
N ARG A 112 -2.42 -11.92 1.57
CA ARG A 112 -3.21 -11.21 2.57
C ARG A 112 -3.16 -11.98 3.89
N VAL A 113 -2.94 -11.26 4.98
CA VAL A 113 -2.98 -11.85 6.33
C VAL A 113 -4.12 -11.17 7.07
N PRO A 114 -5.28 -11.84 7.20
CA PRO A 114 -6.39 -11.35 8.03
C PRO A 114 -5.91 -11.23 9.48
N ASP A 115 -6.44 -10.27 10.20
CA ASP A 115 -6.13 -10.01 11.61
C ASP A 115 -4.65 -9.74 11.92
N GLY A 116 -3.82 -9.54 10.88
CA GLY A 116 -2.43 -9.14 11.03
C GLY A 116 -2.30 -7.64 11.31
N SER A 117 -1.29 -7.26 12.10
CA SER A 117 -0.91 -5.84 12.23
C SER A 117 -0.11 -5.43 10.99
N PRO A 118 -0.62 -4.54 10.14
CA PRO A 118 0.09 -4.13 8.92
C PRO A 118 1.41 -3.45 9.23
N LEU A 119 2.51 -4.02 8.76
CA LEU A 119 3.85 -3.45 8.97
C LEU A 119 4.27 -2.50 7.83
N VAL A 120 3.98 -2.85 6.59
CA VAL A 120 4.43 -2.09 5.42
C VAL A 120 3.26 -1.62 4.57
N THR A 121 2.56 -2.54 3.93
CA THR A 121 1.37 -2.26 3.12
C THR A 121 0.14 -2.94 3.69
N TYR A 122 -1.01 -2.36 3.44
CA TYR A 122 -2.27 -2.96 3.83
C TYR A 122 -3.37 -2.72 2.79
N LEU A 123 -4.29 -3.64 2.74
CA LEU A 123 -5.52 -3.56 1.97
C LEU A 123 -6.69 -3.36 2.91
N GLY A 124 -7.73 -2.71 2.43
CA GLY A 124 -8.95 -2.58 3.17
C GLY A 124 -10.13 -2.23 2.28
N TYR A 125 -11.29 -2.21 2.89
CA TYR A 125 -12.47 -1.70 2.21
C TYR A 125 -13.37 -0.91 3.16
N ALA A 126 -14.04 0.07 2.60
CA ALA A 126 -15.00 0.90 3.29
C ALA A 126 -16.34 0.93 2.55
N ARG A 127 -17.43 1.11 3.27
CA ARG A 127 -18.78 1.17 2.74
C ARG A 127 -19.35 2.57 2.90
N LYS A 128 -19.98 3.08 1.85
CA LYS A 128 -20.73 4.35 1.96
C LYS A 128 -21.95 4.15 2.87
N VAL A 129 -21.98 4.94 3.91
CA VAL A 129 -23.11 5.01 4.86
C VAL A 129 -24.24 5.84 4.28
#